data_b5a5cf4b0fd43c1739eae7cb949a55e5
#
_entry.id   b5a5cf4b0fd43c1739eae7cb949a55e5
#
_cell.length_a   1.000
_cell.length_b   1.000
_cell.length_c   1.000
_cell.angle_alpha   90.00
_cell.angle_beta   90.00
_cell.angle_gamma   90.00
#
_symmetry.space_group_name_H-M   'P 1'
#
loop_
_entity.id
_entity.type
_entity.pdbx_description
1 polymer ?
#
loop_
_entity_poly.entity_id
_entity_poly.type
_entity_poly.pdbx_seq_one_letter_code
_entity_poly.pdbx_strand_id
1 'polypeptide(L)'
;MLYPEHAFLDRFEAAARDGFKAVEYLFPYAFPAPEIAARLKAHGLQQVLFNAPPGDWDGGERGLVCLPGRQAEFQTGFTLALDYAAALGCLRIHVMAGLLPAGTERAALYPTYVSNLRWAAGQAAQQGVNVLIEPINTRDIPGFFLNRQDHAHQVLVDVGAPNLKVQMDLYHCQIVEGDLAMKLRQYLPTGCVGHIQIAGVPQRHEPDLGELNYPYLFSVLDELCFDGWVGCEYRPKLGTQPGGTSAGLGWLKPYL
;
A
#
# COMPACT_ATOMS: atom_id res chain seq x y z
N MET A 1 4.95 -3.70 8.45
CA MET A 1 4.56 -4.93 9.15
C MET A 1 5.76 -5.80 9.50
N LEU A 2 6.80 -5.83 8.65
CA LEU A 2 8.06 -6.50 8.97
C LEU A 2 8.78 -5.80 10.12
N TYR A 3 9.68 -6.53 10.77
CA TYR A 3 10.51 -6.07 11.89
C TYR A 3 9.71 -5.57 13.12
N PRO A 4 8.60 -6.26 13.54
CA PRO A 4 7.85 -5.84 14.72
C PRO A 4 8.68 -5.96 16.02
N GLU A 5 9.77 -6.71 16.00
CA GLU A 5 10.75 -6.86 17.08
C GLU A 5 11.65 -5.63 17.29
N HIS A 6 11.62 -4.66 16.38
CA HIS A 6 12.41 -3.43 16.44
C HIS A 6 11.51 -2.19 16.60
N ALA A 7 12.02 -1.16 17.29
CA ALA A 7 11.43 0.17 17.26
C ALA A 7 11.43 0.72 15.82
N PHE A 8 10.48 1.59 15.48
CA PHE A 8 10.27 2.02 14.09
C PHE A 8 11.54 2.51 13.39
N LEU A 9 12.30 3.39 14.04
CA LEU A 9 13.52 3.98 13.45
C LEU A 9 14.69 2.99 13.34
N ASP A 10 14.66 1.87 14.04
CA ASP A 10 15.70 0.83 13.97
C ASP A 10 15.39 -0.21 12.87
N ARG A 11 14.15 -0.22 12.35
CA ARG A 11 13.75 -1.11 11.26
C ARG A 11 14.48 -0.82 9.95
N PHE A 12 14.94 0.42 9.73
CA PHE A 12 15.70 0.80 8.54
C PHE A 12 17.04 0.06 8.48
N GLU A 13 17.78 0.02 9.59
CA GLU A 13 19.04 -0.74 9.68
C GLU A 13 18.79 -2.24 9.48
N ALA A 14 17.76 -2.79 10.13
CA ALA A 14 17.42 -4.21 10.01
C ALA A 14 17.07 -4.59 8.58
N ALA A 15 16.24 -3.79 7.90
CA ALA A 15 15.88 -4.01 6.50
C ALA A 15 17.09 -3.95 5.56
N ALA A 16 17.97 -2.97 5.72
CA ALA A 16 19.19 -2.84 4.93
C ALA A 16 20.15 -4.02 5.15
N ARG A 17 20.30 -4.46 6.39
CA ARG A 17 21.13 -5.61 6.76
C ARG A 17 20.63 -6.92 6.11
N ASP A 18 19.32 -7.08 5.99
CA ASP A 18 18.70 -8.24 5.36
C ASP A 18 18.64 -8.14 3.81
N GLY A 19 19.19 -7.07 3.22
CA GLY A 19 19.39 -6.93 1.78
C GLY A 19 18.34 -6.11 1.06
N PHE A 20 17.29 -5.61 1.73
CA PHE A 20 16.31 -4.73 1.12
C PHE A 20 16.95 -3.44 0.60
N LYS A 21 16.46 -2.95 -0.54
CA LYS A 21 16.90 -1.69 -1.16
C LYS A 21 15.89 -0.56 -0.96
N ALA A 22 14.67 -0.91 -0.60
CA ALA A 22 13.57 0.02 -0.41
C ALA A 22 12.72 -0.39 0.79
N VAL A 23 11.97 0.58 1.32
CA VAL A 23 11.03 0.38 2.43
C VAL A 23 9.71 1.06 2.15
N GLU A 24 8.68 0.49 2.74
CA GLU A 24 7.34 1.05 2.83
C GLU A 24 6.77 0.85 4.23
N TYR A 25 5.87 1.71 4.65
CA TYR A 25 5.20 1.62 5.94
C TYR A 25 3.89 2.42 5.92
N LEU A 26 3.03 2.20 6.92
CA LEU A 26 1.71 2.84 6.94
C LEU A 26 1.82 4.35 7.24
N PHE A 27 2.08 4.71 8.48
CA PHE A 27 1.95 6.11 8.94
C PHE A 27 3.25 6.60 9.61
N PRO A 28 4.02 7.48 8.95
CA PRO A 28 5.29 7.98 9.49
C PRO A 28 5.14 9.15 10.48
N TYR A 29 3.96 9.69 10.66
CA TYR A 29 3.69 11.02 11.22
C TYR A 29 4.03 11.19 12.71
N ALA A 30 4.32 10.11 13.42
CA ALA A 30 4.85 10.16 14.78
C ALA A 30 6.33 10.61 14.85
N PHE A 31 7.03 10.68 13.71
CA PHE A 31 8.44 11.03 13.61
C PHE A 31 8.63 12.17 12.62
N PRO A 32 9.51 13.15 12.91
CA PRO A 32 9.83 14.21 11.96
C PRO A 32 10.38 13.65 10.64
N ALA A 33 9.87 14.13 9.50
CA ALA A 33 10.32 13.67 8.19
C ALA A 33 11.85 13.76 7.98
N PRO A 34 12.57 14.81 8.45
CA PRO A 34 14.04 14.85 8.35
C PRO A 34 14.75 13.73 9.11
N GLU A 35 14.20 13.26 10.23
CA GLU A 35 14.77 12.14 10.98
C GLU A 35 14.65 10.82 10.20
N ILE A 36 13.48 10.57 9.59
CA ILE A 36 13.27 9.42 8.71
C ILE A 36 14.20 9.50 7.50
N ALA A 37 14.29 10.66 6.86
CA ALA A 37 15.19 10.88 5.72
C ALA A 37 16.66 10.58 6.07
N ALA A 38 17.09 10.96 7.28
CA ALA A 38 18.43 10.64 7.76
C ALA A 38 18.65 9.14 7.92
N ARG A 39 17.66 8.37 8.40
CA ARG A 39 17.71 6.90 8.49
C ARG A 39 17.78 6.25 7.11
N LEU A 40 16.94 6.67 6.16
CA LEU A 40 16.97 6.20 4.77
C LEU A 40 18.36 6.39 4.16
N LYS A 41 18.91 7.60 4.28
CA LYS A 41 20.24 7.96 3.77
C LYS A 41 21.35 7.13 4.43
N ALA A 42 21.32 6.99 5.76
CA ALA A 42 22.34 6.27 6.52
C ALA A 42 22.44 4.79 6.10
N HIS A 43 21.33 4.18 5.69
CA HIS A 43 21.27 2.77 5.33
C HIS A 43 21.13 2.52 3.82
N GLY A 44 21.19 3.56 2.99
CA GLY A 44 21.09 3.45 1.52
C GLY A 44 19.75 2.92 1.02
N LEU A 45 18.66 3.24 1.75
CA LEU A 45 17.32 2.78 1.43
C LEU A 45 16.51 3.85 0.70
N GLN A 46 15.65 3.42 -0.23
CA GLN A 46 14.67 4.27 -0.87
C GLN A 46 13.31 4.14 -0.17
N GLN A 47 12.63 5.27 0.10
CA GLN A 47 11.20 5.26 0.47
C GLN A 47 10.36 5.10 -0.79
N VAL A 48 9.55 4.05 -0.86
CA VAL A 48 8.78 3.76 -2.09
C VAL A 48 7.28 3.99 -1.95
N LEU A 49 6.75 3.89 -0.74
CA LEU A 49 5.33 4.06 -0.45
C LEU A 49 5.12 4.36 1.03
N PHE A 50 4.14 5.18 1.35
CA PHE A 50 3.51 5.29 2.66
C PHE A 50 2.07 5.79 2.52
N ASN A 51 1.28 5.69 3.60
CA ASN A 51 -0.14 6.07 3.57
C ASN A 51 -0.33 7.52 4.05
N ALA A 52 -1.26 8.24 3.42
CA ALA A 52 -1.80 9.47 3.98
C ALA A 52 -2.50 9.20 5.33
N PRO A 53 -2.66 10.22 6.21
CA PRO A 53 -3.36 10.05 7.47
C PRO A 53 -4.74 9.42 7.29
N PRO A 54 -5.08 8.35 8.03
CA PRO A 54 -6.29 7.57 7.81
C PRO A 54 -7.52 8.06 8.58
N GLY A 55 -7.43 9.17 9.31
CA GLY A 55 -8.34 9.55 10.38
C GLY A 55 -7.91 8.97 11.73
N ASP A 56 -8.85 8.78 12.63
CA ASP A 56 -8.61 8.17 13.95
C ASP A 56 -8.44 6.64 13.83
N TRP A 57 -7.21 6.22 13.56
CA TRP A 57 -6.87 4.80 13.39
C TRP A 57 -7.16 3.97 14.63
N ASP A 58 -6.86 4.50 15.81
CA ASP A 58 -7.06 3.80 17.09
C ASP A 58 -8.54 3.73 17.45
N GLY A 59 -9.33 4.75 17.05
CA GLY A 59 -10.79 4.76 17.12
C GLY A 59 -11.46 3.89 16.05
N GLY A 60 -10.71 3.24 15.17
CA GLY A 60 -11.22 2.27 14.19
C GLY A 60 -11.43 2.83 12.78
N GLU A 61 -11.10 4.09 12.50
CA GLU A 61 -11.18 4.64 11.15
C GLU A 61 -10.14 3.98 10.22
N ARG A 62 -10.48 3.86 8.94
CA ARG A 62 -9.65 3.20 7.92
C ARG A 62 -9.60 4.00 6.63
N GLY A 63 -9.45 5.32 6.77
CA GLY A 63 -9.46 6.29 5.68
C GLY A 63 -10.68 7.18 5.67
N LEU A 64 -10.57 8.32 5.01
CA LEU A 64 -11.57 9.38 4.99
C LEU A 64 -12.12 9.67 3.59
N VAL A 65 -11.53 9.07 2.55
CA VAL A 65 -11.72 9.51 1.16
C VAL A 65 -13.16 9.36 0.69
N CYS A 66 -13.88 8.30 1.15
CA CYS A 66 -15.28 8.10 0.76
C CYS A 66 -16.29 8.84 1.65
N LEU A 67 -15.86 9.51 2.74
CA LEU A 67 -16.76 10.02 3.77
C LEU A 67 -17.23 11.46 3.47
N PRO A 68 -18.53 11.70 3.22
CA PRO A 68 -19.07 13.05 3.12
C PRO A 68 -18.88 13.84 4.43
N GLY A 69 -18.58 15.13 4.30
CA GLY A 69 -18.36 16.01 5.44
C GLY A 69 -16.95 15.96 6.04
N ARG A 70 -16.09 15.01 5.61
CA ARG A 70 -14.70 14.86 6.08
C ARG A 70 -13.66 15.35 5.06
N GLN A 71 -14.10 16.07 4.00
CA GLN A 71 -13.22 16.49 2.89
C GLN A 71 -12.09 17.40 3.37
N ALA A 72 -12.37 18.38 4.22
CA ALA A 72 -11.36 19.32 4.72
C ALA A 72 -10.27 18.61 5.54
N GLU A 73 -10.66 17.64 6.35
CA GLU A 73 -9.72 16.83 7.14
C GLU A 73 -8.85 15.95 6.24
N PHE A 74 -9.46 15.27 5.25
CA PHE A 74 -8.73 14.52 4.24
C PHE A 74 -7.71 15.40 3.51
N GLN A 75 -8.12 16.59 3.08
CA GLN A 75 -7.26 17.52 2.35
C GLN A 75 -6.08 18.01 3.21
N THR A 76 -6.33 18.31 4.49
CA THR A 76 -5.27 18.68 5.44
C THR A 76 -4.27 17.54 5.63
N GLY A 77 -4.76 16.32 5.86
CA GLY A 77 -3.92 15.14 6.01
C GLY A 77 -3.13 14.79 4.74
N PHE A 78 -3.76 14.92 3.57
CA PHE A 78 -3.07 14.66 2.30
C PHE A 78 -1.99 15.71 1.99
N THR A 79 -2.22 16.98 2.33
CA THR A 79 -1.18 18.03 2.21
C THR A 79 0.01 17.70 3.10
N LEU A 80 -0.20 17.29 4.35
CA LEU A 80 0.88 16.81 5.22
C LEU A 80 1.62 15.61 4.60
N ALA A 81 0.90 14.68 3.97
CA ALA A 81 1.53 13.54 3.29
C ALA A 81 2.43 13.99 2.12
N LEU A 82 2.03 15.02 1.37
CA LEU A 82 2.86 15.59 0.29
C LEU A 82 4.15 16.22 0.83
N ASP A 83 4.11 16.91 1.99
CA ASP A 83 5.30 17.46 2.65
C ASP A 83 6.28 16.33 3.04
N TYR A 84 5.75 15.22 3.58
CA TYR A 84 6.56 14.03 3.87
C TYR A 84 7.11 13.39 2.60
N ALA A 85 6.32 13.27 1.55
CA ALA A 85 6.75 12.71 0.27
C ALA A 85 7.94 13.51 -0.31
N ALA A 86 7.87 14.83 -0.28
CA ALA A 86 8.96 15.71 -0.71
C ALA A 86 10.22 15.52 0.13
N ALA A 87 10.10 15.47 1.46
CA ALA A 87 11.22 15.30 2.38
C ALA A 87 11.90 13.92 2.28
N LEU A 88 11.13 12.87 1.96
CA LEU A 88 11.60 11.49 1.87
C LEU A 88 11.96 11.07 0.44
N GLY A 89 11.73 11.91 -0.57
CA GLY A 89 11.89 11.56 -1.99
C GLY A 89 10.94 10.44 -2.44
N CYS A 90 9.77 10.33 -1.81
CA CYS A 90 8.80 9.27 -2.08
C CYS A 90 7.83 9.69 -3.18
N LEU A 91 7.68 8.86 -4.20
CA LEU A 91 6.84 9.16 -5.37
C LEU A 91 5.47 8.46 -5.33
N ARG A 92 5.09 7.84 -4.21
CA ARG A 92 3.80 7.13 -4.06
C ARG A 92 3.20 7.39 -2.69
N ILE A 93 1.94 7.81 -2.67
CA ILE A 93 1.14 7.95 -1.44
C ILE A 93 -0.13 7.13 -1.59
N HIS A 94 -0.33 6.16 -0.70
CA HIS A 94 -1.59 5.43 -0.63
C HIS A 94 -2.62 6.23 0.17
N VAL A 95 -3.85 6.32 -0.34
CA VAL A 95 -4.99 6.92 0.35
C VAL A 95 -6.05 5.86 0.64
N MET A 96 -6.25 5.55 1.90
CA MET A 96 -7.23 4.56 2.33
C MET A 96 -8.66 5.05 2.07
N ALA A 97 -9.47 4.19 1.44
CA ALA A 97 -10.81 4.56 0.97
C ALA A 97 -11.77 4.98 2.09
N GLY A 98 -11.73 4.31 3.22
CA GLY A 98 -12.65 4.49 4.33
C GLY A 98 -13.59 3.30 4.53
N LEU A 99 -14.40 3.37 5.58
CA LEU A 99 -15.43 2.38 5.89
C LEU A 99 -16.80 2.86 5.43
N LEU A 100 -17.64 1.92 5.00
CA LEU A 100 -19.06 2.17 4.77
C LEU A 100 -19.77 2.39 6.12
N PRO A 101 -20.37 3.56 6.39
CA PRO A 101 -21.21 3.75 7.56
C PRO A 101 -22.39 2.78 7.56
N ALA A 102 -22.79 2.30 8.73
CA ALA A 102 -23.89 1.37 8.85
C ALA A 102 -25.16 1.90 8.15
N GLY A 103 -25.81 1.05 7.36
CA GLY A 103 -27.02 1.42 6.62
C GLY A 103 -26.80 2.33 5.41
N THR A 104 -25.56 2.61 5.03
CA THR A 104 -25.26 3.45 3.86
C THR A 104 -24.86 2.58 2.66
N GLU A 105 -25.47 2.86 1.51
CA GLU A 105 -25.12 2.22 0.26
C GLU A 105 -23.83 2.83 -0.34
N ARG A 106 -22.97 1.99 -0.92
CA ARG A 106 -21.73 2.42 -1.59
C ARG A 106 -21.96 3.52 -2.63
N ALA A 107 -23.06 3.41 -3.41
CA ALA A 107 -23.41 4.37 -4.44
C ALA A 107 -23.60 5.80 -3.92
N ALA A 108 -24.05 5.96 -2.66
CA ALA A 108 -24.22 7.27 -2.05
C ALA A 108 -22.89 7.96 -1.71
N LEU A 109 -21.83 7.18 -1.43
CA LEU A 109 -20.50 7.70 -1.08
C LEU A 109 -19.60 7.87 -2.30
N TYR A 110 -19.90 7.19 -3.41
CA TYR A 110 -19.05 7.13 -4.59
C TYR A 110 -18.70 8.50 -5.17
N PRO A 111 -19.64 9.47 -5.32
CA PRO A 111 -19.31 10.81 -5.81
C PRO A 111 -18.29 11.54 -4.94
N THR A 112 -18.38 11.40 -3.61
CA THR A 112 -17.42 11.98 -2.67
C THR A 112 -16.05 11.34 -2.85
N TYR A 113 -16.00 10.02 -2.97
CA TYR A 113 -14.76 9.27 -3.20
C TYR A 113 -14.04 9.74 -4.46
N VAL A 114 -14.73 9.79 -5.60
CA VAL A 114 -14.19 10.25 -6.88
C VAL A 114 -13.72 11.71 -6.81
N SER A 115 -14.51 12.58 -6.18
CA SER A 115 -14.16 14.01 -6.05
C SER A 115 -12.90 14.22 -5.21
N ASN A 116 -12.78 13.52 -4.07
CA ASN A 116 -11.62 13.61 -3.20
C ASN A 116 -10.34 13.06 -3.89
N LEU A 117 -10.46 11.93 -4.61
CA LEU A 117 -9.33 11.38 -5.37
C LEU A 117 -8.89 12.30 -6.50
N ARG A 118 -9.82 12.93 -7.20
CA ARG A 118 -9.49 13.91 -8.26
C ARG A 118 -8.74 15.10 -7.69
N TRP A 119 -9.17 15.61 -6.55
CA TRP A 119 -8.47 16.69 -5.86
C TRP A 119 -7.06 16.24 -5.43
N ALA A 120 -6.93 15.08 -4.78
CA ALA A 120 -5.64 14.56 -4.31
C ALA A 120 -4.67 14.32 -5.47
N ALA A 121 -5.13 13.72 -6.56
CA ALA A 121 -4.32 13.51 -7.76
C ALA A 121 -3.83 14.83 -8.37
N GLY A 122 -4.69 15.87 -8.40
CA GLY A 122 -4.31 17.21 -8.85
C GLY A 122 -3.21 17.85 -7.99
N GLN A 123 -3.29 17.72 -6.66
CA GLN A 123 -2.23 18.22 -5.77
C GLN A 123 -0.92 17.42 -5.94
N ALA A 124 -1.00 16.10 -5.97
CA ALA A 124 0.16 15.21 -6.11
C ALA A 124 0.88 15.37 -7.45
N ALA A 125 0.17 15.66 -8.53
CA ALA A 125 0.74 15.87 -9.87
C ALA A 125 1.76 17.02 -9.89
N GLN A 126 1.59 18.06 -9.07
CA GLN A 126 2.50 19.20 -8.98
C GLN A 126 3.89 18.80 -8.46
N GLN A 127 3.99 17.67 -7.77
CA GLN A 127 5.24 17.14 -7.21
C GLN A 127 5.69 15.83 -7.89
N GLY A 128 5.03 15.42 -8.98
CA GLY A 128 5.32 14.16 -9.66
C GLY A 128 4.97 12.91 -8.86
N VAL A 129 4.08 13.04 -7.87
CA VAL A 129 3.68 11.95 -6.97
C VAL A 129 2.46 11.21 -7.53
N ASN A 130 2.48 9.89 -7.49
CA ASN A 130 1.32 9.04 -7.77
C ASN A 130 0.49 8.86 -6.50
N VAL A 131 -0.82 9.01 -6.63
CA VAL A 131 -1.80 8.63 -5.61
C VAL A 131 -2.18 7.17 -5.84
N LEU A 132 -2.12 6.35 -4.81
CA LEU A 132 -2.51 4.95 -4.89
C LEU A 132 -3.82 4.70 -4.15
N ILE A 133 -4.67 3.85 -4.74
CA ILE A 133 -5.85 3.28 -4.10
C ILE A 133 -5.72 1.77 -4.07
N GLU A 134 -6.18 1.14 -3.00
CA GLU A 134 -6.02 -0.29 -2.76
C GLU A 134 -7.36 -0.97 -2.50
N PRO A 135 -7.69 -2.02 -3.27
CA PRO A 135 -8.76 -2.95 -2.90
C PRO A 135 -8.35 -3.83 -1.73
N ILE A 136 -9.01 -3.64 -0.58
CA ILE A 136 -8.72 -4.39 0.65
C ILE A 136 -9.86 -5.38 0.94
N ASN A 137 -9.52 -6.60 1.36
CA ASN A 137 -10.48 -7.65 1.67
C ASN A 137 -11.31 -7.32 2.93
N THR A 138 -12.56 -7.75 2.94
CA THR A 138 -13.51 -7.47 4.04
C THR A 138 -13.40 -8.47 5.20
N ARG A 139 -12.53 -9.48 5.10
CA ARG A 139 -12.17 -10.35 6.22
C ARG A 139 -11.27 -9.63 7.21
N ASP A 140 -10.26 -8.89 6.70
CA ASP A 140 -9.32 -8.14 7.52
C ASP A 140 -9.89 -6.78 7.94
N ILE A 141 -10.61 -6.10 7.03
CA ILE A 141 -11.25 -4.81 7.30
C ILE A 141 -12.73 -4.87 6.88
N PRO A 142 -13.61 -5.33 7.80
CA PRO A 142 -15.06 -5.36 7.54
C PRO A 142 -15.59 -3.98 7.17
N GLY A 143 -16.42 -3.91 6.12
CA GLY A 143 -17.03 -2.67 5.67
C GLY A 143 -16.10 -1.73 4.87
N PHE A 144 -14.88 -2.15 4.52
CA PHE A 144 -13.99 -1.32 3.70
C PHE A 144 -14.63 -0.98 2.36
N PHE A 145 -14.51 0.29 1.94
CA PHE A 145 -15.25 0.81 0.79
C PHE A 145 -14.82 0.20 -0.54
N LEU A 146 -13.52 0.01 -0.78
CA LEU A 146 -12.95 -0.50 -2.03
C LEU A 146 -12.41 -1.92 -1.84
N ASN A 147 -12.98 -2.93 -2.53
CA ASN A 147 -12.66 -4.33 -2.26
C ASN A 147 -12.21 -5.13 -3.49
N ARG A 148 -12.44 -4.63 -4.72
CA ARG A 148 -12.23 -5.38 -5.95
C ARG A 148 -11.37 -4.62 -6.94
N GLN A 149 -10.58 -5.36 -7.71
CA GLN A 149 -9.71 -4.78 -8.75
C GLN A 149 -10.52 -4.07 -9.85
N ASP A 150 -11.59 -4.70 -10.34
CA ASP A 150 -12.46 -4.11 -11.36
C ASP A 150 -13.07 -2.77 -10.90
N HIS A 151 -13.49 -2.68 -9.63
CA HIS A 151 -14.00 -1.44 -9.06
C HIS A 151 -12.90 -0.36 -8.95
N ALA A 152 -11.67 -0.75 -8.56
CA ALA A 152 -10.56 0.20 -8.49
C ALA A 152 -10.22 0.77 -9.88
N HIS A 153 -10.15 -0.08 -10.90
CA HIS A 153 -9.88 0.37 -12.26
C HIS A 153 -11.02 1.24 -12.83
N GLN A 154 -12.29 0.97 -12.47
CA GLN A 154 -13.40 1.87 -12.80
C GLN A 154 -13.23 3.24 -12.14
N VAL A 155 -12.82 3.29 -10.87
CA VAL A 155 -12.53 4.56 -10.18
C VAL A 155 -11.45 5.37 -10.92
N LEU A 156 -10.39 4.73 -11.41
CA LEU A 156 -9.37 5.42 -12.20
C LEU A 156 -9.95 6.10 -13.45
N VAL A 157 -10.85 5.40 -14.14
CA VAL A 157 -11.56 5.93 -15.33
C VAL A 157 -12.41 7.15 -14.93
N ASP A 158 -13.19 7.03 -13.87
CA ASP A 158 -14.12 8.09 -13.44
C ASP A 158 -13.41 9.32 -12.87
N VAL A 159 -12.23 9.14 -12.24
CA VAL A 159 -11.37 10.24 -11.77
C VAL A 159 -10.65 10.90 -12.95
N GLY A 160 -10.16 10.11 -13.90
CA GLY A 160 -9.52 10.59 -15.13
C GLY A 160 -8.13 11.23 -14.93
N ALA A 161 -7.44 10.94 -13.80
CA ALA A 161 -6.12 11.49 -13.50
C ALA A 161 -5.02 10.47 -13.81
N PRO A 162 -4.00 10.78 -14.62
CA PRO A 162 -2.98 9.81 -15.05
C PRO A 162 -2.07 9.34 -13.91
N ASN A 163 -1.95 10.12 -12.85
CA ASN A 163 -1.16 9.82 -11.66
C ASN A 163 -1.99 9.19 -10.52
N LEU A 164 -3.27 8.83 -10.75
CA LEU A 164 -4.00 7.92 -9.87
C LEU A 164 -3.76 6.49 -10.35
N LYS A 165 -3.29 5.63 -9.46
CA LYS A 165 -2.91 4.25 -9.77
C LYS A 165 -3.50 3.27 -8.75
N VAL A 166 -3.52 2.00 -9.11
CA VAL A 166 -3.91 0.92 -8.21
C VAL A 166 -2.66 0.36 -7.51
N GLN A 167 -2.74 0.22 -6.20
CA GLN A 167 -1.90 -0.67 -5.40
C GLN A 167 -2.57 -2.04 -5.43
N MET A 168 -1.95 -2.99 -6.10
CA MET A 168 -2.48 -4.34 -6.24
C MET A 168 -1.79 -5.25 -5.22
N ASP A 169 -2.40 -5.39 -4.04
CA ASP A 169 -1.97 -6.40 -3.06
C ASP A 169 -2.54 -7.76 -3.45
N LEU A 170 -1.64 -8.70 -3.76
CA LEU A 170 -2.02 -10.05 -4.20
C LEU A 170 -2.66 -10.87 -3.07
N TYR A 171 -2.35 -10.57 -1.81
CA TYR A 171 -3.01 -11.17 -0.65
C TYR A 171 -4.49 -10.77 -0.59
N HIS A 172 -4.79 -9.47 -0.67
CA HIS A 172 -6.17 -9.00 -0.66
C HIS A 172 -6.95 -9.48 -1.89
N CYS A 173 -6.31 -9.43 -3.04
CA CYS A 173 -6.91 -9.87 -4.31
C CYS A 173 -7.24 -11.36 -4.28
N GLN A 174 -6.38 -12.22 -3.75
CA GLN A 174 -6.64 -13.66 -3.64
C GLN A 174 -7.87 -13.95 -2.78
N ILE A 175 -8.01 -13.29 -1.64
CA ILE A 175 -9.12 -13.52 -0.71
C ILE A 175 -10.47 -13.13 -1.31
N VAL A 176 -10.52 -12.07 -2.12
CA VAL A 176 -11.78 -11.52 -2.65
C VAL A 176 -12.13 -12.11 -4.00
N GLU A 177 -11.13 -12.30 -4.87
CA GLU A 177 -11.37 -12.55 -6.29
C GLU A 177 -10.64 -13.79 -6.80
N GLY A 178 -9.42 -14.06 -6.33
CA GLY A 178 -8.57 -15.11 -6.90
C GLY A 178 -8.09 -14.81 -8.33
N ASP A 179 -7.65 -15.85 -9.04
CA ASP A 179 -7.21 -15.78 -10.44
C ASP A 179 -6.11 -14.74 -10.70
N LEU A 180 -5.12 -14.68 -9.78
CA LEU A 180 -4.12 -13.63 -9.71
C LEU A 180 -3.31 -13.47 -10.98
N ALA A 181 -2.87 -14.59 -11.59
CA ALA A 181 -2.06 -14.55 -12.80
C ALA A 181 -2.81 -13.90 -13.98
N MET A 182 -4.10 -14.19 -14.13
CA MET A 182 -4.92 -13.56 -15.16
C MET A 182 -5.19 -12.09 -14.87
N LYS A 183 -5.37 -11.72 -13.59
CA LYS A 183 -5.52 -10.31 -13.20
C LYS A 183 -4.23 -9.51 -13.42
N LEU A 184 -3.06 -10.06 -13.13
CA LEU A 184 -1.78 -9.44 -13.47
C LEU A 184 -1.68 -9.21 -14.99
N ARG A 185 -1.99 -10.23 -15.81
CA ARG A 185 -2.01 -10.12 -17.28
C ARG A 185 -3.04 -9.12 -17.81
N GLN A 186 -4.15 -8.95 -17.11
CA GLN A 186 -5.19 -7.99 -17.47
C GLN A 186 -4.78 -6.55 -17.15
N TYR A 187 -4.25 -6.30 -15.95
CA TYR A 187 -4.12 -4.95 -15.43
C TYR A 187 -2.72 -4.34 -15.57
N LEU A 188 -1.63 -5.11 -15.49
CA LEU A 188 -0.28 -4.56 -15.61
C LEU A 188 -0.02 -3.89 -16.97
N PRO A 189 -0.44 -4.48 -18.13
CA PRO A 189 -0.20 -3.85 -19.43
C PRO A 189 -0.93 -2.52 -19.63
N THR A 190 -1.92 -2.21 -18.79
CA THR A 190 -2.63 -0.92 -18.85
C THR A 190 -1.80 0.24 -18.33
N GLY A 191 -0.71 -0.01 -17.60
CA GLY A 191 0.06 0.99 -16.87
C GLY A 191 -0.67 1.64 -15.68
N CYS A 192 -1.82 1.06 -15.28
CA CYS A 192 -2.66 1.58 -14.19
C CYS A 192 -2.28 1.02 -12.80
N VAL A 193 -1.50 -0.07 -12.73
CA VAL A 193 -0.97 -0.60 -11.48
C VAL A 193 0.34 0.11 -11.16
N GLY A 194 0.39 0.81 -10.03
CA GLY A 194 1.54 1.60 -9.60
C GLY A 194 2.40 0.94 -8.53
N HIS A 195 1.92 -0.13 -7.91
CA HIS A 195 2.62 -0.87 -6.86
C HIS A 195 2.01 -2.26 -6.68
N ILE A 196 2.84 -3.25 -6.36
CA ILE A 196 2.43 -4.62 -6.02
C ILE A 196 2.78 -4.88 -4.56
N GLN A 197 1.90 -5.62 -3.85
CA GLN A 197 2.21 -6.13 -2.52
C GLN A 197 1.94 -7.62 -2.41
N ILE A 198 2.64 -8.29 -1.48
CA ILE A 198 2.59 -9.74 -1.29
C ILE A 198 2.51 -10.13 0.18
N ALA A 199 1.76 -11.19 0.46
CA ALA A 199 1.73 -11.92 1.73
C ALA A 199 1.20 -13.34 1.51
N GLY A 200 1.55 -14.26 2.41
CA GLY A 200 1.00 -15.63 2.41
C GLY A 200 -0.49 -15.65 2.78
N VAL A 201 -1.31 -16.35 1.99
CA VAL A 201 -2.75 -16.54 2.25
C VAL A 201 -2.95 -17.93 2.88
N PRO A 202 -3.77 -18.06 3.91
CA PRO A 202 -4.71 -17.10 4.49
C PRO A 202 -4.22 -16.30 5.70
N GLN A 203 -3.03 -16.59 6.30
CA GLN A 203 -2.62 -16.02 7.59
C GLN A 203 -1.89 -14.69 7.51
N ARG A 204 -1.61 -14.20 6.31
CA ARG A 204 -0.82 -12.98 6.06
C ARG A 204 0.61 -13.08 6.62
N HIS A 205 1.19 -14.27 6.57
CA HIS A 205 2.58 -14.56 6.93
C HIS A 205 3.52 -14.46 5.71
N GLU A 206 4.72 -15.06 5.81
CA GLU A 206 5.71 -15.13 4.74
C GLU A 206 5.08 -15.64 3.43
N PRO A 207 5.49 -15.10 2.25
CA PRO A 207 4.88 -15.45 0.97
C PRO A 207 4.99 -16.92 0.55
N ASP A 208 6.00 -17.65 1.05
CA ASP A 208 6.20 -19.08 0.80
C ASP A 208 5.32 -19.97 1.70
N LEU A 209 4.53 -19.36 2.58
CA LEU A 209 3.59 -20.06 3.45
C LEU A 209 2.16 -19.83 2.96
N GLY A 210 1.42 -20.94 2.75
CA GLY A 210 0.00 -20.87 2.40
C GLY A 210 -0.31 -21.35 0.98
N GLU A 211 -1.39 -20.80 0.38
CA GLU A 211 -1.99 -21.34 -0.84
C GLU A 211 -1.49 -20.71 -2.15
N LEU A 212 -0.62 -19.68 -2.07
CA LEU A 212 -0.13 -18.96 -3.26
C LEU A 212 1.22 -19.50 -3.73
N ASN A 213 1.38 -19.63 -5.05
CA ASN A 213 2.65 -19.97 -5.68
C ASN A 213 3.36 -18.68 -6.14
N TYR A 214 4.04 -18.01 -5.22
CA TYR A 214 4.76 -16.76 -5.55
C TYR A 214 5.88 -16.92 -6.58
N PRO A 215 6.67 -18.00 -6.61
CA PRO A 215 7.63 -18.20 -7.72
C PRO A 215 6.97 -18.13 -9.10
N TYR A 216 5.78 -18.71 -9.26
CA TYR A 216 5.02 -18.59 -10.52
C TYR A 216 4.51 -17.16 -10.73
N LEU A 217 3.98 -16.49 -9.70
CA LEU A 217 3.49 -15.11 -9.84
C LEU A 217 4.63 -14.14 -10.19
N PHE A 218 5.83 -14.34 -9.64
CA PHE A 218 7.00 -13.55 -10.00
C PHE A 218 7.42 -13.80 -11.46
N SER A 219 7.36 -15.04 -11.96
CA SER A 219 7.61 -15.28 -13.39
C SER A 219 6.59 -14.57 -14.28
N VAL A 220 5.34 -14.42 -13.85
CA VAL A 220 4.32 -13.64 -14.57
C VAL A 220 4.66 -12.14 -14.56
N LEU A 221 5.17 -11.59 -13.45
CA LEU A 221 5.63 -10.20 -13.40
C LEU A 221 6.80 -9.97 -14.37
N ASP A 222 7.78 -10.90 -14.41
CA ASP A 222 8.93 -10.85 -15.33
C ASP A 222 8.48 -10.93 -16.80
N GLU A 223 7.56 -11.85 -17.15
CA GLU A 223 6.97 -11.96 -18.48
C GLU A 223 6.28 -10.66 -18.93
N LEU A 224 5.67 -9.94 -17.99
CA LEU A 224 4.97 -8.67 -18.23
C LEU A 224 5.90 -7.45 -18.14
N CYS A 225 7.20 -7.66 -17.94
CA CYS A 225 8.22 -6.61 -17.81
C CYS A 225 7.86 -5.58 -16.71
N PHE A 226 7.32 -6.05 -15.57
CA PHE A 226 7.03 -5.16 -14.45
C PHE A 226 8.35 -4.70 -13.82
N ASP A 227 8.63 -3.41 -13.90
CA ASP A 227 9.86 -2.75 -13.41
C ASP A 227 9.65 -1.98 -12.09
N GLY A 228 8.47 -2.16 -11.47
CA GLY A 228 8.10 -1.51 -10.21
C GLY A 228 8.59 -2.27 -8.97
N TRP A 229 8.13 -1.80 -7.81
CA TRP A 229 8.43 -2.41 -6.53
C TRP A 229 7.38 -3.46 -6.14
N VAL A 230 7.85 -4.52 -5.47
CA VAL A 230 7.00 -5.54 -4.83
C VAL A 230 7.17 -5.41 -3.32
N GLY A 231 6.17 -4.87 -2.64
CA GLY A 231 6.16 -4.63 -1.21
C GLY A 231 5.86 -5.90 -0.40
N CYS A 232 6.62 -6.12 0.67
CA CYS A 232 6.41 -7.24 1.59
C CYS A 232 5.47 -6.82 2.72
N GLU A 233 4.16 -6.91 2.51
CA GLU A 233 3.17 -6.47 3.51
C GLU A 233 2.58 -7.64 4.30
N TYR A 234 3.43 -8.40 4.95
CA TYR A 234 3.03 -9.54 5.76
C TYR A 234 3.47 -9.42 7.23
N ARG A 235 2.90 -10.26 8.08
CA ARG A 235 3.25 -10.39 9.50
C ARG A 235 4.18 -11.59 9.65
N PRO A 236 5.45 -11.38 10.03
CA PRO A 236 6.36 -12.49 10.25
C PRO A 236 5.75 -13.53 11.19
N LYS A 237 5.81 -14.81 10.82
CA LYS A 237 5.22 -15.91 11.62
C LYS A 237 5.81 -16.00 13.01
N LEU A 238 7.08 -15.65 13.17
CA LEU A 238 7.75 -15.61 14.46
C LEU A 238 7.44 -14.34 15.27
N GLY A 239 6.69 -13.37 14.70
CA GLY A 239 6.22 -12.17 15.37
C GLY A 239 7.36 -11.32 15.94
N THR A 240 7.24 -10.94 17.21
CA THR A 240 8.20 -10.07 17.92
C THR A 240 9.39 -10.82 18.54
N GLN A 241 9.58 -12.11 18.22
CA GLN A 241 10.76 -12.84 18.69
C GLN A 241 12.03 -12.19 18.10
N PRO A 242 13.13 -12.10 18.88
CA PRO A 242 14.38 -11.53 18.38
C PRO A 242 14.84 -12.19 17.07
N GLY A 243 15.04 -11.39 16.02
CA GLY A 243 15.41 -11.87 14.69
C GLY A 243 14.30 -12.61 13.96
N GLY A 244 13.04 -12.49 14.41
CA GLY A 244 11.90 -13.21 13.86
C GLY A 244 11.65 -12.90 12.38
N THR A 245 11.79 -11.64 11.97
CA THR A 245 11.67 -11.26 10.56
C THR A 245 12.79 -11.87 9.72
N SER A 246 14.05 -11.65 10.10
CA SER A 246 15.22 -12.15 9.34
C SER A 246 15.21 -13.67 9.18
N ALA A 247 14.76 -14.41 10.20
CA ALA A 247 14.65 -15.87 10.15
C ALA A 247 13.62 -16.36 9.10
N GLY A 248 12.57 -15.56 8.85
CA GLY A 248 11.53 -15.87 7.87
C GLY A 248 11.88 -15.50 6.41
N LEU A 249 13.01 -14.80 6.15
CA LEU A 249 13.36 -14.29 4.81
C LEU A 249 14.03 -15.34 3.89
N GLY A 250 13.99 -16.62 4.23
CA GLY A 250 14.58 -17.68 3.41
C GLY A 250 14.08 -17.69 1.96
N TRP A 251 12.80 -17.40 1.75
CA TRP A 251 12.14 -17.33 0.45
C TRP A 251 12.66 -16.19 -0.45
N LEU A 252 13.18 -15.12 0.15
CA LEU A 252 13.61 -13.91 -0.57
C LEU A 252 14.99 -14.10 -1.25
N LYS A 253 15.83 -15.01 -0.75
CA LYS A 253 17.23 -15.19 -1.22
C LYS A 253 17.39 -15.33 -2.74
N PRO A 254 16.52 -16.04 -3.48
CA PRO A 254 16.62 -16.13 -4.94
C PRO A 254 16.38 -14.82 -5.69
N TYR A 255 15.86 -13.79 -5.02
CA TYR A 255 15.41 -12.52 -5.63
C TYR A 255 16.23 -11.29 -5.18
N LEU A 256 17.28 -11.48 -4.37
CA LEU A 256 18.21 -10.44 -3.89
C LEU A 256 19.35 -10.16 -4.87
#